data_46528970e7b7e44641857f8117cb1802
#
_entry.id   46528970e7b7e44641857f8117cb1802
#
_cell.length_a   1.000
_cell.length_b   1.000
_cell.length_c   1.000
_cell.angle_alpha   90.00
_cell.angle_beta   90.00
_cell.angle_gamma   90.00
#
_symmetry.space_group_name_H-M   'P 1'
#
loop_
_entity.id
_entity.type
_entity.pdbx_description
1 polymer ?
#
loop_
_entity_poly.entity_id
_entity_poly.type
_entity_poly.pdbx_seq_one_letter_code
_entity_poly.pdbx_strand_id
1 'polypeptide(L)'
;MTSEVVIDVQQKDISIALMEDKQLVEYQNEPREASFSVGNIYIAKVKKLMPGLNACFVDVGYERDAFLHYLDLGSQFNSYQKYLKQVQSDRKKLFPFSKATKLPDLEKEGSIQNVLKTGQEVLVQIVKEPISTKGPRLTGEISFAGRYLVLMPFGEKVSVSSKIKSGEERSRLKQLIHSIKPKNCGVIVRTVAEGKRVAELDAELKVLVKRWEDAIAKVQKTQQRPQLAFEETGRAVALLRDLFNPSYENIYVNNEDVMNEVKNYVSLIAPEKAGIVKLYTGKVPIFDNFSITKQIKAGFGRVVNYKHGAYLIIEHTEALHVVDVNSGNRTREKGQEANALDVNLGAADELARQLRLRDMGGIIVVDFIDMHLAEDRQLLYERMCKNMQKDRAKHNILPLSKFGLMQITRQRVRPAMDVNVEETCPTCFGSGKIKSSILFTDQLERKIDRLVNKIGVKKFTLYVNPYVAAFINKGFISLKRKWQFKYGFGFNVIASQKLAFLQYEFYDKDNLYLDMQEEQETK
;
A
#
# COMPACT_ATOMS: atom_id res chain seq x y z
N MET A 1 -14.71 18.12 -16.36
CA MET A 1 -14.09 16.94 -15.70
C MET A 1 -14.79 16.74 -14.39
N THR A 2 -15.59 15.70 -14.29
CA THR A 2 -16.28 15.34 -13.04
C THR A 2 -15.33 14.51 -12.19
N SER A 3 -15.11 14.91 -10.94
CA SER A 3 -14.29 14.15 -10.00
C SER A 3 -15.14 13.71 -8.82
N GLU A 4 -15.16 12.40 -8.57
CA GLU A 4 -15.98 11.77 -7.52
C GLU A 4 -15.12 10.87 -6.66
N VAL A 5 -15.41 10.83 -5.37
CA VAL A 5 -14.78 9.91 -4.42
C VAL A 5 -15.83 8.91 -3.96
N VAL A 6 -15.49 7.63 -4.01
CA VAL A 6 -16.35 6.55 -3.54
C VAL A 6 -15.63 5.80 -2.42
N ILE A 7 -16.27 5.73 -1.25
CA ILE A 7 -15.73 5.09 -0.04
C ILE A 7 -16.59 3.87 0.27
N ASP A 8 -15.98 2.70 0.20
CA ASP A 8 -16.57 1.43 0.59
C ASP A 8 -16.03 1.01 1.95
N VAL A 9 -16.91 0.99 2.95
CA VAL A 9 -16.60 0.59 4.32
C VAL A 9 -17.10 -0.82 4.54
N GLN A 10 -16.19 -1.75 4.69
CA GLN A 10 -16.46 -3.15 5.02
C GLN A 10 -16.14 -3.44 6.49
N GLN A 11 -16.40 -4.65 6.96
CA GLN A 11 -16.15 -5.01 8.37
C GLN A 11 -14.67 -4.88 8.75
N LYS A 12 -13.75 -5.27 7.87
CA LYS A 12 -12.31 -5.29 8.13
C LYS A 12 -11.56 -4.15 7.46
N ASP A 13 -12.03 -3.66 6.33
CA ASP A 13 -11.29 -2.76 5.46
C ASP A 13 -12.11 -1.52 5.07
N ILE A 14 -11.42 -0.44 4.75
CA ILE A 14 -11.96 0.74 4.09
C ILE A 14 -11.26 0.89 2.75
N SER A 15 -12.05 0.89 1.69
CA SER A 15 -11.56 1.11 0.33
C SER A 15 -12.00 2.48 -0.17
N ILE A 16 -11.07 3.24 -0.74
CA ILE A 16 -11.33 4.56 -1.31
C ILE A 16 -10.93 4.56 -2.77
N ALA A 17 -11.86 4.94 -3.62
CA ALA A 17 -11.68 5.06 -5.06
C ALA A 17 -11.89 6.52 -5.50
N LEU A 18 -10.93 7.07 -6.24
CA LEU A 18 -11.05 8.36 -6.91
C LEU A 18 -11.39 8.11 -8.37
N MET A 19 -12.49 8.69 -8.79
CA MET A 19 -12.99 8.62 -10.17
C MET A 19 -12.83 9.99 -10.85
N GLU A 20 -12.25 10.03 -12.04
CA GLU A 20 -12.24 11.19 -12.95
C GLU A 20 -12.98 10.80 -14.23
N ASP A 21 -14.04 11.53 -14.59
CA ASP A 21 -14.90 11.24 -15.76
C ASP A 21 -15.31 9.75 -15.85
N LYS A 22 -15.74 9.16 -14.71
CA LYS A 22 -16.11 7.76 -14.54
C LYS A 22 -14.96 6.74 -14.70
N GLN A 23 -13.72 7.19 -14.82
CA GLN A 23 -12.55 6.32 -14.84
C GLN A 23 -11.88 6.28 -13.47
N LEU A 24 -11.52 5.09 -13.01
CA LEU A 24 -10.78 4.89 -11.76
C LEU A 24 -9.33 5.34 -11.94
N VAL A 25 -8.90 6.36 -11.19
CA VAL A 25 -7.55 6.93 -11.29
C VAL A 25 -6.70 6.72 -10.04
N GLU A 26 -7.32 6.56 -8.87
CA GLU A 26 -6.62 6.20 -7.64
C GLU A 26 -7.48 5.22 -6.85
N TYR A 27 -6.85 4.20 -6.29
CA TYR A 27 -7.49 3.22 -5.42
C TYR A 27 -6.63 2.98 -4.19
N GLN A 28 -7.27 2.88 -3.03
CA GLN A 28 -6.61 2.59 -1.76
C GLN A 28 -7.48 1.65 -0.96
N ASN A 29 -6.87 0.64 -0.39
CA ASN A 29 -7.53 -0.30 0.52
C ASN A 29 -6.68 -0.41 1.79
N GLU A 30 -7.30 -0.11 2.93
CA GLU A 30 -6.61 -0.13 4.21
C GLU A 30 -7.49 -0.79 5.28
N PRO A 31 -6.90 -1.45 6.28
CA PRO A 31 -7.66 -1.99 7.40
C PRO A 31 -8.48 -0.90 8.10
N ARG A 32 -9.74 -1.20 8.43
CA ARG A 32 -10.64 -0.26 9.12
C ARG A 32 -10.14 0.08 10.52
N GLU A 33 -9.68 -0.93 11.24
CA GLU A 33 -9.13 -0.81 12.59
C GLU A 33 -7.62 -1.09 12.53
N ALA A 34 -6.82 -0.06 12.52
CA ALA A 34 -5.38 -0.18 12.69
C ALA A 34 -5.00 0.45 14.03
N SER A 35 -5.01 -0.38 15.08
CA SER A 35 -4.69 0.04 16.44
C SER A 35 -3.33 0.71 16.57
N PHE A 36 -2.44 0.57 15.60
CA PHE A 36 -1.08 1.13 15.62
C PHE A 36 -0.77 1.87 14.31
N SER A 37 -1.68 2.77 13.92
CA SER A 37 -1.57 3.55 12.69
C SER A 37 -0.48 4.61 12.75
N VAL A 38 0.08 4.93 11.57
CA VAL A 38 0.97 6.07 11.40
C VAL A 38 0.27 7.35 11.88
N GLY A 39 0.98 8.13 12.71
CA GLY A 39 0.44 9.36 13.30
C GLY A 39 -0.07 9.19 14.74
N ASN A 40 -0.45 7.97 15.17
CA ASN A 40 -0.88 7.71 16.54
C ASN A 40 0.25 8.01 17.52
N ILE A 41 -0.08 8.70 18.62
CA ILE A 41 0.87 9.11 19.64
C ILE A 41 0.60 8.32 20.92
N TYR A 42 1.64 7.69 21.44
CA TYR A 42 1.60 6.91 22.68
C TYR A 42 2.50 7.52 23.74
N ILE A 43 2.05 7.46 25.00
CA ILE A 43 2.98 7.52 26.13
C ILE A 43 3.26 6.07 26.55
N ALA A 44 4.54 5.70 26.55
CA ALA A 44 4.96 4.31 26.64
C ALA A 44 6.27 4.19 27.42
N LYS A 45 6.64 2.96 27.84
CA LYS A 45 7.87 2.71 28.60
C LYS A 45 8.96 2.10 27.72
N VAL A 46 10.18 2.60 27.89
CA VAL A 46 11.38 1.97 27.31
C VAL A 46 11.58 0.62 27.96
N LYS A 47 11.54 -0.46 27.18
CA LYS A 47 11.66 -1.85 27.65
C LYS A 47 13.11 -2.31 27.67
N LYS A 48 13.86 -2.03 26.60
CA LYS A 48 15.25 -2.47 26.45
C LYS A 48 16.06 -1.47 25.62
N LEU A 49 17.29 -1.19 26.05
CA LEU A 49 18.26 -0.44 25.28
C LEU A 49 19.10 -1.40 24.43
N MET A 50 19.42 -0.97 23.21
CA MET A 50 20.25 -1.69 22.24
C MET A 50 21.43 -0.81 21.79
N PRO A 51 22.51 -0.71 22.60
CA PRO A 51 23.60 0.22 22.34
C PRO A 51 24.29 -0.01 21.00
N GLY A 52 24.49 -1.27 20.61
CA GLY A 52 25.13 -1.61 19.33
C GLY A 52 24.36 -1.15 18.09
N LEU A 53 23.05 -0.87 18.22
CA LEU A 53 22.19 -0.33 17.17
C LEU A 53 21.89 1.15 17.38
N ASN A 54 22.40 1.77 18.46
CA ASN A 54 22.05 3.11 18.92
C ASN A 54 20.52 3.32 18.96
N ALA A 55 19.78 2.35 19.50
CA ALA A 55 18.32 2.29 19.49
C ALA A 55 17.76 1.72 20.80
N CYS A 56 16.45 1.77 20.96
CA CYS A 56 15.74 1.09 22.04
C CYS A 56 14.45 0.44 21.54
N PHE A 57 13.95 -0.50 22.33
CA PHE A 57 12.61 -1.07 22.21
C PHE A 57 11.68 -0.42 23.22
N VAL A 58 10.48 -0.07 22.78
CA VAL A 58 9.45 0.62 23.55
C VAL A 58 8.17 -0.21 23.51
N ASP A 59 7.54 -0.38 24.68
CA ASP A 59 6.27 -1.07 24.80
C ASP A 59 5.11 -0.09 24.53
N VAL A 60 4.50 -0.22 23.37
CA VAL A 60 3.31 0.56 22.96
C VAL A 60 2.01 -0.25 23.08
N GLY A 61 2.08 -1.49 23.61
CA GLY A 61 0.92 -2.39 23.75
C GLY A 61 0.66 -3.29 22.52
N TYR A 62 1.56 -3.31 21.55
CA TYR A 62 1.52 -4.26 20.45
C TYR A 62 2.22 -5.58 20.83
N GLU A 63 1.89 -6.69 20.16
CA GLU A 63 2.51 -8.02 20.42
C GLU A 63 4.04 -8.02 20.33
N ARG A 64 4.60 -7.15 19.51
CA ARG A 64 6.03 -6.96 19.34
C ARG A 64 6.44 -5.57 19.79
N ASP A 65 7.57 -5.47 20.49
CA ASP A 65 8.10 -4.20 20.96
C ASP A 65 8.40 -3.26 19.78
N ALA A 66 8.05 -1.99 19.95
CA ALA A 66 8.25 -0.96 18.93
C ALA A 66 9.71 -0.47 18.92
N PHE A 67 10.24 -0.18 17.73
CA PHE A 67 11.63 0.22 17.54
C PHE A 67 11.76 1.75 17.48
N LEU A 68 12.68 2.31 18.27
CA LEU A 68 13.02 3.72 18.33
C LEU A 68 14.53 3.91 18.22
N HIS A 69 14.98 4.49 17.12
CA HIS A 69 16.40 4.79 16.90
C HIS A 69 16.77 6.14 17.49
N TYR A 70 18.04 6.34 17.88
CA TYR A 70 18.53 7.62 18.44
C TYR A 70 18.22 8.82 17.52
N LEU A 71 18.46 8.70 16.22
CA LEU A 71 18.17 9.76 15.25
C LEU A 71 16.67 10.07 15.10
N ASP A 72 15.80 9.15 15.48
CA ASP A 72 14.35 9.33 15.44
C ASP A 72 13.81 9.98 16.74
N LEU A 73 14.64 10.24 17.76
CA LEU A 73 14.21 10.96 18.98
C LEU A 73 13.79 12.39 18.68
N GLY A 74 14.38 13.01 17.67
CA GLY A 74 14.18 14.41 17.34
C GLY A 74 14.97 15.37 18.25
N SER A 75 15.29 16.55 17.72
CA SER A 75 16.11 17.54 18.42
C SER A 75 15.48 18.05 19.73
N GLN A 76 14.15 18.06 19.81
CA GLN A 76 13.37 18.60 20.93
C GLN A 76 13.09 17.58 22.06
N PHE A 77 13.65 16.39 21.99
CA PHE A 77 13.34 15.28 22.90
C PHE A 77 13.46 15.66 24.38
N ASN A 78 14.54 16.36 24.76
CA ASN A 78 14.75 16.80 26.15
C ASN A 78 13.64 17.75 26.63
N SER A 79 13.16 18.63 25.75
CA SER A 79 12.05 19.56 26.03
C SER A 79 10.74 18.80 26.28
N TYR A 80 10.43 17.78 25.45
CA TYR A 80 9.29 16.90 25.66
C TYR A 80 9.37 16.16 27.01
N GLN A 81 10.52 15.59 27.34
CA GLN A 81 10.71 14.84 28.59
C GLN A 81 10.52 15.73 29.82
N LYS A 82 11.06 16.98 29.81
CA LYS A 82 10.85 17.93 30.89
C LYS A 82 9.39 18.32 31.03
N TYR A 83 8.72 18.60 29.91
CA TYR A 83 7.30 18.97 29.89
C TYR A 83 6.40 17.85 30.40
N LEU A 84 6.64 16.61 30.00
CA LEU A 84 5.91 15.44 30.50
C LEU A 84 6.02 15.30 32.01
N LYS A 85 7.22 15.47 32.58
CA LYS A 85 7.42 15.44 34.05
C LYS A 85 6.62 16.53 34.75
N GLN A 86 6.56 17.74 34.18
CA GLN A 86 5.76 18.84 34.70
C GLN A 86 4.25 18.58 34.64
N VAL A 87 3.77 18.03 33.53
CA VAL A 87 2.36 17.64 33.36
C VAL A 87 1.95 16.53 34.34
N GLN A 88 2.83 15.59 34.60
CA GLN A 88 2.56 14.46 35.51
C GLN A 88 2.67 14.82 37.00
N SER A 89 3.41 15.88 37.35
CA SER A 89 3.62 16.30 38.74
C SER A 89 2.37 16.94 39.38
N ASP A 90 1.52 17.61 38.60
CA ASP A 90 0.26 18.20 39.07
C ASP A 90 -0.93 17.61 38.29
N ARG A 91 -1.75 16.81 38.96
CA ARG A 91 -2.94 16.18 38.34
C ARG A 91 -4.17 17.08 38.31
N LYS A 92 -4.18 18.13 39.10
CA LYS A 92 -5.37 18.99 39.23
C LYS A 92 -5.39 20.08 38.18
N LYS A 93 -4.20 20.56 37.73
CA LYS A 93 -4.09 21.67 36.78
C LYS A 93 -3.13 21.32 35.67
N LEU A 94 -3.64 21.35 34.42
CA LEU A 94 -2.79 21.16 33.25
C LEU A 94 -1.73 22.26 33.18
N PHE A 95 -0.45 21.89 33.09
CA PHE A 95 0.64 22.84 32.92
C PHE A 95 0.54 23.46 31.50
N PRO A 96 0.35 24.79 31.39
CA PRO A 96 0.14 25.45 30.12
C PRO A 96 1.34 25.26 29.18
N PHE A 97 1.11 24.80 27.97
CA PHE A 97 2.17 24.61 26.97
C PHE A 97 2.95 25.92 26.67
N SER A 98 2.26 27.07 26.70
CA SER A 98 2.87 28.38 26.50
C SER A 98 3.94 28.73 27.54
N LYS A 99 3.90 28.12 28.74
CA LYS A 99 4.86 28.27 29.83
C LYS A 99 5.94 27.18 29.84
N ALA A 100 5.88 26.23 28.94
CA ALA A 100 6.87 25.17 28.85
C ALA A 100 8.26 25.74 28.50
N THR A 101 9.27 25.28 29.23
CA THR A 101 10.66 25.72 29.03
C THR A 101 11.29 24.81 27.97
N LYS A 102 11.79 25.41 26.91
CA LYS A 102 12.61 24.70 25.92
C LYS A 102 14.00 24.43 26.51
N LEU A 103 14.51 23.22 26.29
CA LEU A 103 15.88 22.82 26.60
C LEU A 103 16.75 22.85 25.33
N PRO A 104 18.08 22.83 25.46
CA PRO A 104 18.96 22.67 24.31
C PRO A 104 18.60 21.44 23.46
N ASP A 105 18.78 21.61 22.17
CA ASP A 105 18.50 20.58 21.19
C ASP A 105 19.40 19.35 21.43
N LEU A 106 18.88 18.16 21.18
CA LEU A 106 19.64 16.91 21.25
C LEU A 106 20.71 16.90 20.15
N GLU A 107 21.93 16.52 20.49
CA GLU A 107 23.04 16.41 19.53
C GLU A 107 22.78 15.26 18.55
N LYS A 108 23.15 15.45 17.28
CA LYS A 108 22.92 14.41 16.24
C LYS A 108 23.82 13.18 16.41
N GLU A 109 25.01 13.35 16.94
CA GLU A 109 26.03 12.30 17.11
C GLU A 109 26.08 11.76 18.55
N GLY A 110 24.93 11.67 19.19
CA GLY A 110 24.82 11.16 20.56
C GLY A 110 24.58 9.65 20.64
N SER A 111 24.55 9.14 21.89
CA SER A 111 24.23 7.74 22.19
C SER A 111 22.92 7.61 22.93
N ILE A 112 22.12 6.60 22.57
CA ILE A 112 20.83 6.29 23.18
C ILE A 112 20.93 6.08 24.70
N GLN A 113 22.04 5.50 25.18
CA GLN A 113 22.29 5.23 26.60
C GLN A 113 22.44 6.48 27.46
N ASN A 114 22.90 7.59 26.84
CA ASN A 114 23.09 8.85 27.55
C ASN A 114 21.77 9.62 27.71
N VAL A 115 20.74 9.27 26.93
CA VAL A 115 19.48 9.99 26.84
C VAL A 115 18.33 9.23 27.46
N LEU A 116 18.31 7.90 27.34
CA LEU A 116 17.23 7.04 27.78
C LEU A 116 17.69 6.00 28.80
N LYS A 117 16.74 5.63 29.69
CA LYS A 117 16.92 4.54 30.66
C LYS A 117 15.79 3.54 30.50
N THR A 118 16.06 2.26 30.80
CA THR A 118 15.03 1.23 30.88
C THR A 118 13.98 1.61 31.92
N GLY A 119 12.69 1.43 31.57
CA GLY A 119 11.56 1.82 32.41
C GLY A 119 11.16 3.29 32.30
N GLN A 120 11.92 4.13 31.59
CA GLN A 120 11.59 5.55 31.40
C GLN A 120 10.35 5.69 30.50
N GLU A 121 9.45 6.58 30.90
CA GLU A 121 8.29 6.96 30.07
C GLU A 121 8.73 7.93 28.97
N VAL A 122 8.25 7.69 27.75
CA VAL A 122 8.52 8.49 26.57
C VAL A 122 7.22 8.76 25.81
N LEU A 123 7.09 9.97 25.27
CA LEU A 123 6.03 10.28 24.29
C LEU A 123 6.59 9.98 22.91
N VAL A 124 5.91 9.11 22.19
CA VAL A 124 6.37 8.62 20.87
C VAL A 124 5.22 8.58 19.88
N GLN A 125 5.55 8.79 18.62
CA GLN A 125 4.61 8.72 17.50
C GLN A 125 4.99 7.59 16.55
N ILE A 126 4.02 6.88 16.01
CA ILE A 126 4.23 5.82 15.03
C ILE A 126 4.51 6.46 13.66
N VAL A 127 5.63 6.09 13.05
CA VAL A 127 6.02 6.52 11.68
C VAL A 127 5.94 5.41 10.66
N LYS A 128 5.98 4.14 11.12
CA LYS A 128 5.69 2.97 10.28
C LYS A 128 4.90 1.96 11.09
N GLU A 129 3.86 1.44 10.48
CA GLU A 129 3.02 0.40 11.05
C GLU A 129 3.78 -0.92 11.19
N PRO A 130 3.33 -1.80 12.10
CA PRO A 130 3.94 -3.11 12.23
C PRO A 130 3.75 -3.91 10.94
N ILE A 131 4.79 -4.65 10.52
CA ILE A 131 4.77 -5.46 9.30
C ILE A 131 5.27 -6.86 9.64
N SER A 132 4.45 -7.87 9.39
CA SER A 132 4.77 -9.29 9.60
C SER A 132 5.31 -9.55 11.01
N THR A 133 6.60 -9.88 11.15
CA THR A 133 7.26 -10.22 12.42
C THR A 133 7.88 -9.01 13.14
N LYS A 134 7.77 -7.79 12.58
CA LYS A 134 8.40 -6.59 13.14
C LYS A 134 7.38 -5.69 13.79
N GLY A 135 7.70 -5.18 14.99
CA GLY A 135 6.92 -4.15 15.68
C GLY A 135 6.95 -2.80 14.94
N PRO A 136 6.10 -1.85 15.36
CA PRO A 136 6.04 -0.54 14.73
C PRO A 136 7.35 0.25 14.91
N ARG A 137 7.65 1.16 13.95
CA ARG A 137 8.75 2.12 14.10
C ARG A 137 8.23 3.42 14.66
N LEU A 138 8.96 3.96 15.60
CA LEU A 138 8.61 5.16 16.36
C LEU A 138 9.51 6.35 16.04
N THR A 139 8.98 7.54 16.34
CA THR A 139 9.75 8.78 16.46
C THR A 139 9.38 9.50 17.76
N GLY A 140 10.33 10.21 18.35
CA GLY A 140 10.10 11.17 19.43
C GLY A 140 9.79 12.59 18.92
N GLU A 141 9.87 12.82 17.61
CA GLU A 141 9.51 14.08 16.98
C GLU A 141 8.01 14.11 16.70
N ILE A 142 7.25 14.65 17.67
CA ILE A 142 5.79 14.67 17.61
C ILE A 142 5.32 15.71 16.59
N SER A 143 4.38 15.32 15.75
CA SER A 143 3.78 16.18 14.73
C SER A 143 2.28 15.94 14.58
N PHE A 144 1.53 17.00 14.31
CA PHE A 144 0.11 16.96 14.00
C PHE A 144 -0.11 17.46 12.58
N ALA A 145 -0.48 16.55 11.71
CA ALA A 145 -0.69 16.86 10.30
C ALA A 145 -2.09 17.43 10.07
N GLY A 146 -2.14 18.66 9.55
CA GLY A 146 -3.31 19.30 8.98
C GLY A 146 -3.31 19.22 7.45
N ARG A 147 -4.27 19.89 6.82
CA ARG A 147 -4.35 20.02 5.38
C ARG A 147 -3.30 20.99 4.83
N TYR A 148 -3.22 22.17 5.42
CA TYR A 148 -2.34 23.27 5.03
C TYR A 148 -1.04 23.29 5.82
N LEU A 149 -1.10 22.88 7.07
CA LEU A 149 -0.03 23.02 8.05
C LEU A 149 0.29 21.68 8.71
N VAL A 150 1.54 21.55 9.17
CA VAL A 150 1.93 20.51 10.14
C VAL A 150 2.46 21.23 11.37
N LEU A 151 1.84 20.99 12.52
CA LEU A 151 2.27 21.54 13.80
C LEU A 151 3.32 20.63 14.44
N MET A 152 4.42 21.20 14.90
CA MET A 152 5.49 20.53 15.63
C MET A 152 5.66 21.21 17.00
N PRO A 153 5.13 20.63 18.09
CA PRO A 153 5.34 21.18 19.42
C PRO A 153 6.84 21.26 19.75
N PHE A 154 7.26 22.28 20.51
CA PHE A 154 8.64 22.62 20.81
C PHE A 154 9.53 22.97 19.60
N GLY A 155 9.03 22.89 18.39
CA GLY A 155 9.71 23.41 17.21
C GLY A 155 9.76 24.95 17.25
N GLU A 156 10.71 25.55 16.54
CA GLU A 156 10.79 27.02 16.40
C GLU A 156 10.63 27.47 14.96
N LYS A 157 11.08 26.63 14.06
CA LYS A 157 11.20 26.97 12.65
C LYS A 157 9.86 26.96 11.94
N VAL A 158 9.65 27.96 11.08
CA VAL A 158 8.62 27.93 10.06
C VAL A 158 9.28 27.52 8.75
N SER A 159 8.89 26.35 8.25
CA SER A 159 9.36 25.81 6.98
C SER A 159 8.23 25.83 5.96
N VAL A 160 8.53 26.16 4.71
CA VAL A 160 7.56 26.16 3.62
C VAL A 160 7.99 25.10 2.60
N SER A 161 7.03 24.31 2.10
CA SER A 161 7.28 23.26 1.12
C SER A 161 8.10 23.77 -0.07
N SER A 162 9.16 23.06 -0.41
CA SER A 162 10.00 23.36 -1.58
C SER A 162 9.27 23.20 -2.92
N LYS A 163 8.10 22.55 -2.92
CA LYS A 163 7.23 22.39 -4.10
C LYS A 163 6.53 23.70 -4.51
N ILE A 164 6.40 24.68 -3.59
CA ILE A 164 5.93 26.02 -3.91
C ILE A 164 7.07 26.75 -4.62
N LYS A 165 6.93 26.96 -5.94
CA LYS A 165 8.01 27.49 -6.78
C LYS A 165 8.22 29.00 -6.62
N SER A 166 7.14 29.76 -6.36
CA SER A 166 7.21 31.21 -6.18
C SER A 166 7.94 31.58 -4.91
N GLY A 167 9.06 32.32 -5.03
CA GLY A 167 9.81 32.86 -3.88
C GLY A 167 9.01 33.89 -3.08
N GLU A 168 8.22 34.71 -3.76
CA GLU A 168 7.34 35.71 -3.13
C GLU A 168 6.28 35.04 -2.27
N GLU A 169 5.60 34.01 -2.81
CA GLU A 169 4.57 33.26 -2.09
C GLU A 169 5.13 32.51 -0.88
N ARG A 170 6.33 31.92 -1.01
CA ARG A 170 7.02 31.29 0.13
C ARG A 170 7.34 32.29 1.22
N SER A 171 7.78 33.48 0.88
CA SER A 171 8.06 34.57 1.84
C SER A 171 6.77 35.06 2.49
N ARG A 172 5.70 35.27 1.71
CA ARG A 172 4.37 35.65 2.20
C ARG A 172 3.84 34.65 3.23
N LEU A 173 3.81 33.37 2.87
CA LEU A 173 3.33 32.30 3.75
C LEU A 173 4.17 32.20 5.04
N LYS A 174 5.49 32.34 4.92
CA LYS A 174 6.38 32.31 6.07
C LYS A 174 6.09 33.47 7.05
N GLN A 175 5.90 34.67 6.54
CA GLN A 175 5.55 35.87 7.36
C GLN A 175 4.17 35.69 8.00
N LEU A 176 3.16 35.24 7.27
CA LEU A 176 1.82 35.00 7.80
C LEU A 176 1.86 34.00 8.97
N ILE A 177 2.55 32.86 8.80
CA ILE A 177 2.63 31.86 9.86
C ILE A 177 3.42 32.39 11.07
N HIS A 178 4.48 33.17 10.86
CA HIS A 178 5.20 33.80 11.96
C HIS A 178 4.32 34.73 12.80
N SER A 179 3.33 35.42 12.18
CA SER A 179 2.42 36.32 12.88
C SER A 179 1.35 35.62 13.73
N ILE A 180 0.95 34.40 13.34
CA ILE A 180 -0.15 33.68 14.00
C ILE A 180 0.30 32.50 14.86
N LYS A 181 1.54 31.98 14.66
CA LYS A 181 1.98 30.78 15.38
C LYS A 181 2.14 31.05 16.89
N PRO A 182 1.70 30.10 17.75
CA PRO A 182 1.97 30.17 19.18
C PRO A 182 3.46 30.08 19.51
N LYS A 183 3.82 30.52 20.69
CA LYS A 183 5.16 30.27 21.25
C LYS A 183 5.38 28.76 21.41
N ASN A 184 6.63 28.34 21.30
CA ASN A 184 7.05 26.94 21.40
C ASN A 184 6.46 25.99 20.32
N CYS A 185 6.03 26.53 19.18
CA CYS A 185 5.56 25.72 18.06
C CYS A 185 6.39 25.96 16.81
N GLY A 186 6.81 24.92 16.14
CA GLY A 186 7.25 24.92 14.75
C GLY A 186 6.08 24.62 13.83
N VAL A 187 6.13 25.12 12.61
CA VAL A 187 5.09 24.88 11.61
C VAL A 187 5.72 24.59 10.25
N ILE A 188 5.26 23.52 9.60
CA ILE A 188 5.60 23.24 8.21
C ILE A 188 4.39 23.59 7.37
N VAL A 189 4.57 24.46 6.37
CA VAL A 189 3.54 24.87 5.42
C VAL A 189 3.57 23.91 4.24
N ARG A 190 2.43 23.23 3.98
CA ARG A 190 2.27 22.28 2.88
C ARG A 190 1.97 23.01 1.56
N THR A 191 2.17 22.33 0.45
CA THR A 191 1.95 22.89 -0.90
C THR A 191 0.50 23.38 -1.10
N VAL A 192 -0.46 22.70 -0.50
CA VAL A 192 -1.90 23.04 -0.59
C VAL A 192 -2.25 24.39 0.05
N ALA A 193 -1.33 24.97 0.84
CA ALA A 193 -1.49 26.30 1.46
C ALA A 193 -1.22 27.45 0.48
N GLU A 194 -0.72 27.18 -0.73
CA GLU A 194 -0.48 28.19 -1.76
C GLU A 194 -1.76 28.97 -2.06
N GLY A 195 -1.66 30.32 -2.06
CA GLY A 195 -2.79 31.21 -2.30
C GLY A 195 -3.81 31.34 -1.16
N LYS A 196 -3.62 30.62 -0.02
CA LYS A 196 -4.58 30.64 1.08
C LYS A 196 -4.50 31.91 1.90
N ARG A 197 -5.66 32.32 2.47
CA ARG A 197 -5.79 33.49 3.34
C ARG A 197 -5.34 33.17 4.76
N VAL A 198 -4.91 34.20 5.49
CA VAL A 198 -4.47 34.05 6.87
C VAL A 198 -5.53 33.44 7.78
N ALA A 199 -6.80 33.78 7.58
CA ALA A 199 -7.91 33.25 8.39
C ALA A 199 -8.07 31.73 8.29
N GLU A 200 -7.86 31.15 7.09
CA GLU A 200 -7.91 29.69 6.87
C GLU A 200 -6.75 28.98 7.58
N LEU A 201 -5.55 29.57 7.50
CA LEU A 201 -4.35 29.03 8.14
C LEU A 201 -4.41 29.14 9.67
N ASP A 202 -4.93 30.25 10.20
CA ASP A 202 -5.11 30.47 11.64
C ASP A 202 -6.16 29.53 12.24
N ALA A 203 -7.27 29.32 11.53
CA ALA A 203 -8.31 28.39 11.95
C ALA A 203 -7.77 26.96 12.07
N GLU A 204 -7.02 26.49 11.07
CA GLU A 204 -6.40 25.16 11.12
C GLU A 204 -5.35 25.07 12.23
N LEU A 205 -4.50 26.08 12.37
CA LEU A 205 -3.47 26.10 13.41
C LEU A 205 -4.06 25.97 14.80
N LYS A 206 -5.17 26.67 15.11
CA LYS A 206 -5.90 26.56 16.38
C LYS A 206 -6.42 25.15 16.63
N VAL A 207 -6.95 24.48 15.60
CA VAL A 207 -7.39 23.08 15.70
C VAL A 207 -6.21 22.15 16.02
N LEU A 208 -5.06 22.33 15.36
CA LEU A 208 -3.88 21.50 15.60
C LEU A 208 -3.30 21.70 17.01
N VAL A 209 -3.28 22.95 17.49
CA VAL A 209 -2.86 23.26 18.88
C VAL A 209 -3.80 22.60 19.89
N LYS A 210 -5.11 22.67 19.65
CA LYS A 210 -6.10 22.01 20.52
C LYS A 210 -5.90 20.50 20.55
N ARG A 211 -5.62 19.84 19.41
CA ARG A 211 -5.31 18.40 19.36
C ARG A 211 -4.11 18.03 20.24
N TRP A 212 -3.07 18.87 20.22
CA TRP A 212 -1.92 18.70 21.11
C TRP A 212 -2.32 18.83 22.58
N GLU A 213 -3.09 19.86 22.95
CA GLU A 213 -3.53 20.10 24.33
C GLU A 213 -4.42 18.96 24.84
N ASP A 214 -5.34 18.46 23.99
CA ASP A 214 -6.21 17.33 24.31
C ASP A 214 -5.40 16.04 24.50
N ALA A 215 -4.38 15.78 23.68
CA ALA A 215 -3.49 14.64 23.82
C ALA A 215 -2.74 14.67 25.18
N ILE A 216 -2.21 15.82 25.55
CA ILE A 216 -1.49 16.01 26.82
C ILE A 216 -2.44 15.90 28.01
N ALA A 217 -3.66 16.41 27.90
CA ALA A 217 -4.67 16.26 28.95
C ALA A 217 -5.05 14.79 29.19
N LYS A 218 -5.10 13.96 28.14
CA LYS A 218 -5.28 12.49 28.31
C LYS A 218 -4.10 11.86 29.05
N VAL A 219 -2.87 12.22 28.69
CA VAL A 219 -1.65 11.71 29.34
C VAL A 219 -1.63 12.06 30.84
N GLN A 220 -2.10 13.25 31.22
CA GLN A 220 -2.18 13.69 32.62
C GLN A 220 -3.19 12.88 33.44
N LYS A 221 -4.36 12.57 32.87
CA LYS A 221 -5.47 11.91 33.57
C LYS A 221 -5.20 10.46 33.94
N THR A 222 -4.43 9.73 33.12
CA THR A 222 -4.28 8.28 33.24
C THR A 222 -2.82 7.89 33.49
N GLN A 223 -2.61 6.96 34.44
CA GLN A 223 -1.27 6.42 34.76
C GLN A 223 -0.98 5.08 34.10
N GLN A 224 -1.99 4.46 33.50
CA GLN A 224 -1.80 3.17 32.82
C GLN A 224 -0.86 3.37 31.63
N ARG A 225 0.15 2.51 31.50
CA ARG A 225 1.10 2.50 30.39
C ARG A 225 1.19 1.09 29.80
N PRO A 226 1.27 0.95 28.49
CA PRO A 226 1.20 2.01 27.47
C PRO A 226 -0.20 2.63 27.36
N GLN A 227 -0.27 3.90 26.89
CA GLN A 227 -1.53 4.62 26.67
C GLN A 227 -1.51 5.37 25.33
N LEU A 228 -2.59 5.24 24.55
CA LEU A 228 -2.85 6.04 23.36
C LEU A 228 -3.23 7.47 23.78
N ALA A 229 -2.29 8.41 23.60
CA ALA A 229 -2.48 9.82 23.91
C ALA A 229 -3.28 10.55 22.81
N PHE A 230 -2.99 10.25 21.55
CA PHE A 230 -3.68 10.81 20.41
C PHE A 230 -3.86 9.73 19.34
N GLU A 231 -5.06 9.63 18.85
CA GLU A 231 -5.40 8.81 17.71
C GLU A 231 -5.51 9.70 16.47
N GLU A 232 -4.77 9.39 15.42
CA GLU A 232 -4.91 10.11 14.16
C GLU A 232 -6.35 9.93 13.65
N THR A 233 -6.88 10.93 12.97
CA THR A 233 -8.23 10.90 12.41
C THR A 233 -8.46 9.62 11.61
N GLY A 234 -9.71 9.13 11.61
CA GLY A 234 -10.09 7.90 10.91
C GLY A 234 -9.52 7.81 9.51
N ARG A 235 -9.22 6.60 9.06
CA ARG A 235 -8.55 6.33 7.78
C ARG A 235 -9.15 7.09 6.60
N ALA A 236 -10.48 7.12 6.52
CA ALA A 236 -11.19 7.85 5.46
C ALA A 236 -10.85 9.35 5.46
N VAL A 237 -10.81 9.97 6.64
CA VAL A 237 -10.49 11.40 6.79
C VAL A 237 -9.00 11.66 6.53
N ALA A 238 -8.11 10.79 6.99
CA ALA A 238 -6.68 10.91 6.73
C ALA A 238 -6.37 10.86 5.23
N LEU A 239 -7.01 9.94 4.51
CA LEU A 239 -6.89 9.82 3.07
C LEU A 239 -7.50 11.02 2.34
N LEU A 240 -8.70 11.47 2.74
CA LEU A 240 -9.33 12.66 2.18
C LEU A 240 -8.51 13.93 2.41
N ARG A 241 -7.87 14.08 3.58
CA ARG A 241 -6.98 15.21 3.86
C ARG A 241 -5.91 15.38 2.78
N ASP A 242 -5.36 14.28 2.30
CA ASP A 242 -4.34 14.27 1.27
C ASP A 242 -4.92 14.31 -0.15
N LEU A 243 -6.09 13.73 -0.36
CA LEU A 243 -6.76 13.60 -1.66
C LEU A 243 -7.65 14.80 -1.99
N PHE A 244 -8.30 15.42 -1.00
CA PHE A 244 -9.35 16.40 -1.22
C PHE A 244 -8.93 17.54 -2.14
N ASN A 245 -9.69 17.71 -3.21
CA ASN A 245 -9.57 18.82 -4.16
C ASN A 245 -10.93 19.55 -4.22
N PRO A 246 -10.94 20.90 -4.24
CA PRO A 246 -12.17 21.68 -4.42
C PRO A 246 -12.97 21.34 -5.69
N SER A 247 -12.34 20.70 -6.67
CA SER A 247 -13.02 20.25 -7.90
C SER A 247 -13.92 19.03 -7.70
N TYR A 248 -13.94 18.38 -6.52
CA TYR A 248 -14.80 17.23 -6.28
C TYR A 248 -16.28 17.65 -6.25
N GLU A 249 -17.09 16.89 -6.98
CA GLU A 249 -18.52 17.11 -7.09
C GLU A 249 -19.32 16.26 -6.12
N ASN A 250 -18.87 15.04 -5.86
CA ASN A 250 -19.55 14.12 -4.94
C ASN A 250 -18.55 13.25 -4.17
N ILE A 251 -18.93 12.92 -2.93
CA ILE A 251 -18.27 11.91 -2.09
C ILE A 251 -19.36 10.96 -1.61
N TYR A 252 -19.31 9.72 -2.07
CA TYR A 252 -20.28 8.68 -1.68
C TYR A 252 -19.66 7.76 -0.64
N VAL A 253 -20.44 7.47 0.42
CA VAL A 253 -20.00 6.58 1.52
C VAL A 253 -21.14 5.64 1.86
N ASN A 254 -20.88 4.35 2.03
CA ASN A 254 -21.89 3.33 2.36
C ASN A 254 -22.07 3.07 3.86
N ASN A 255 -21.41 3.85 4.73
CA ASN A 255 -21.52 3.76 6.18
C ASN A 255 -21.83 5.13 6.78
N GLU A 256 -22.84 5.20 7.65
CA GLU A 256 -23.34 6.46 8.20
C GLU A 256 -22.34 7.14 9.13
N ASP A 257 -21.65 6.38 10.00
CA ASP A 257 -20.68 6.93 10.93
C ASP A 257 -19.49 7.56 10.18
N VAL A 258 -18.93 6.84 9.21
CA VAL A 258 -17.83 7.32 8.37
C VAL A 258 -18.29 8.49 7.51
N MET A 259 -19.52 8.46 6.99
CA MET A 259 -20.09 9.59 6.24
C MET A 259 -20.18 10.85 7.10
N ASN A 260 -20.66 10.74 8.36
CA ASN A 260 -20.72 11.86 9.29
C ASN A 260 -19.33 12.40 9.63
N GLU A 261 -18.35 11.52 9.83
CA GLU A 261 -16.93 11.88 10.07
C GLU A 261 -16.35 12.66 8.89
N VAL A 262 -16.54 12.15 7.68
CA VAL A 262 -16.11 12.79 6.42
C VAL A 262 -16.82 14.12 6.22
N LYS A 263 -18.13 14.19 6.45
CA LYS A 263 -18.92 15.42 6.33
C LYS A 263 -18.46 16.49 7.31
N ASN A 264 -18.21 16.13 8.57
CA ASN A 264 -17.67 17.04 9.57
C ASN A 264 -16.31 17.58 9.15
N TYR A 265 -15.43 16.70 8.62
CA TYR A 265 -14.13 17.12 8.12
C TYR A 265 -14.24 18.07 6.92
N VAL A 266 -15.09 17.75 5.92
CA VAL A 266 -15.31 18.60 4.74
C VAL A 266 -15.92 19.94 5.16
N SER A 267 -16.86 19.95 6.11
CA SER A 267 -17.45 21.19 6.66
C SER A 267 -16.41 22.11 7.33
N LEU A 268 -15.38 21.52 7.93
CA LEU A 268 -14.29 22.28 8.55
C LEU A 268 -13.36 22.93 7.52
N ILE A 269 -13.07 22.25 6.40
CA ILE A 269 -12.08 22.69 5.42
C ILE A 269 -12.66 23.43 4.22
N ALA A 270 -13.93 23.17 3.90
CA ALA A 270 -14.67 23.76 2.78
C ALA A 270 -16.17 23.73 3.12
N PRO A 271 -16.65 24.64 3.97
CA PRO A 271 -18.05 24.66 4.44
C PRO A 271 -19.07 24.66 3.31
N GLU A 272 -18.75 25.36 2.23
CA GLU A 272 -19.58 25.44 1.01
C GLU A 272 -19.72 24.10 0.27
N LYS A 273 -18.82 23.15 0.54
CA LYS A 273 -18.78 21.81 -0.07
C LYS A 273 -19.37 20.72 0.85
N ALA A 274 -19.84 21.03 2.03
CA ALA A 274 -20.37 20.02 2.96
C ALA A 274 -21.51 19.16 2.34
N GLY A 275 -22.26 19.72 1.41
CA GLY A 275 -23.37 19.05 0.71
C GLY A 275 -22.95 18.01 -0.32
N ILE A 276 -21.67 17.92 -0.70
CA ILE A 276 -21.20 16.91 -1.66
C ILE A 276 -21.05 15.52 -1.05
N VAL A 277 -21.03 15.42 0.30
CA VAL A 277 -20.93 14.14 1.02
C VAL A 277 -22.31 13.51 1.13
N LYS A 278 -22.46 12.32 0.55
CA LYS A 278 -23.73 11.62 0.41
C LYS A 278 -23.64 10.20 0.94
N LEU A 279 -24.67 9.78 1.69
CA LEU A 279 -24.83 8.39 2.11
C LEU A 279 -25.33 7.56 0.92
N TYR A 280 -24.66 6.45 0.64
CA TYR A 280 -25.11 5.47 -0.33
C TYR A 280 -25.95 4.39 0.36
N THR A 281 -27.22 4.26 -0.05
CA THR A 281 -28.18 3.31 0.51
C THR A 281 -28.68 2.28 -0.51
N GLY A 282 -27.99 2.15 -1.66
CA GLY A 282 -28.36 1.22 -2.72
C GLY A 282 -28.23 -0.25 -2.29
N LYS A 283 -29.03 -1.13 -2.92
CA LYS A 283 -28.98 -2.59 -2.68
C LYS A 283 -27.75 -3.26 -3.29
N VAL A 284 -27.20 -2.67 -4.36
CA VAL A 284 -25.99 -3.17 -5.02
C VAL A 284 -24.78 -2.65 -4.24
N PRO A 285 -23.72 -3.45 -4.06
CA PRO A 285 -22.47 -2.95 -3.46
C PRO A 285 -22.00 -1.67 -4.14
N ILE A 286 -21.53 -0.70 -3.33
CA ILE A 286 -21.23 0.64 -3.84
C ILE A 286 -20.21 0.62 -4.99
N PHE A 287 -19.16 -0.19 -4.91
CA PHE A 287 -18.15 -0.30 -5.97
C PHE A 287 -18.69 -0.93 -7.26
N ASP A 288 -19.66 -1.84 -7.15
CA ASP A 288 -20.31 -2.42 -8.32
C ASP A 288 -21.21 -1.41 -9.00
N ASN A 289 -21.95 -0.60 -8.23
CA ASN A 289 -22.82 0.45 -8.74
C ASN A 289 -22.04 1.50 -9.57
N PHE A 290 -20.83 1.85 -9.13
CA PHE A 290 -19.95 2.77 -9.84
C PHE A 290 -19.00 2.06 -10.84
N SER A 291 -19.17 0.76 -11.09
CA SER A 291 -18.32 -0.07 -11.94
C SER A 291 -16.84 -0.08 -11.54
N ILE A 292 -16.54 0.23 -10.28
CA ILE A 292 -15.17 0.29 -9.75
C ILE A 292 -14.57 -1.12 -9.66
N THR A 293 -15.32 -2.12 -9.18
CA THR A 293 -14.87 -3.52 -9.10
C THR A 293 -14.40 -4.05 -10.47
N LYS A 294 -15.14 -3.73 -11.53
CA LYS A 294 -14.77 -4.10 -12.90
C LYS A 294 -13.48 -3.41 -13.33
N GLN A 295 -13.31 -2.13 -13.00
CA GLN A 295 -12.12 -1.37 -13.36
C GLN A 295 -10.89 -1.80 -12.55
N ILE A 296 -11.06 -2.20 -11.27
CA ILE A 296 -9.98 -2.81 -10.48
C ILE A 296 -9.50 -4.10 -11.16
N LYS A 297 -10.42 -5.03 -11.48
CA LYS A 297 -10.07 -6.28 -12.15
C LYS A 297 -9.35 -6.07 -13.49
N ALA A 298 -9.77 -5.08 -14.28
CA ALA A 298 -9.15 -4.76 -15.56
C ALA A 298 -7.84 -3.97 -15.41
N GLY A 299 -7.72 -3.14 -14.36
CA GLY A 299 -6.62 -2.19 -14.18
C GLY A 299 -5.41 -2.74 -13.42
N PHE A 300 -5.50 -3.89 -12.72
CA PHE A 300 -4.39 -4.44 -11.94
C PHE A 300 -3.75 -5.69 -12.55
N GLY A 301 -4.26 -6.19 -13.68
CA GLY A 301 -3.64 -7.32 -14.40
C GLY A 301 -2.29 -6.95 -15.04
N ARG A 302 -1.52 -7.97 -15.42
CA ARG A 302 -0.27 -7.78 -16.18
C ARG A 302 -0.51 -7.08 -17.53
N VAL A 303 -1.63 -7.36 -18.18
CA VAL A 303 -2.05 -6.77 -19.46
C VAL A 303 -3.16 -5.76 -19.19
N VAL A 304 -2.96 -4.53 -19.64
CA VAL A 304 -3.91 -3.42 -19.49
C VAL A 304 -4.34 -2.94 -20.87
N ASN A 305 -5.60 -3.20 -21.19
CA ASN A 305 -6.17 -2.73 -22.45
C ASN A 305 -6.56 -1.24 -22.37
N TYR A 306 -6.29 -0.50 -23.43
CA TYR A 306 -6.74 0.88 -23.57
C TYR A 306 -7.39 1.10 -24.95
N LYS A 307 -7.28 2.24 -25.59
CA LYS A 307 -8.00 2.56 -26.82
C LYS A 307 -7.86 1.50 -27.93
N HIS A 308 -8.99 1.10 -28.54
CA HIS A 308 -9.07 0.36 -29.81
C HIS A 308 -8.28 -0.96 -29.86
N GLY A 309 -8.22 -1.69 -28.77
CA GLY A 309 -7.56 -2.99 -28.69
C GLY A 309 -6.03 -2.93 -28.52
N ALA A 310 -5.45 -1.75 -28.40
CA ALA A 310 -4.07 -1.58 -27.95
C ALA A 310 -3.96 -1.87 -26.44
N TYR A 311 -2.81 -2.35 -25.99
CA TYR A 311 -2.60 -2.73 -24.60
C TYR A 311 -1.17 -2.47 -24.14
N LEU A 312 -1.03 -2.29 -22.81
CA LEU A 312 0.25 -2.24 -22.11
C LEU A 312 0.51 -3.60 -21.44
N ILE A 313 1.75 -4.05 -21.46
CA ILE A 313 2.23 -5.12 -20.60
C ILE A 313 3.07 -4.47 -19.51
N ILE A 314 2.66 -4.63 -18.25
CA ILE A 314 3.35 -4.04 -17.11
C ILE A 314 3.97 -5.16 -16.28
N GLU A 315 5.30 -5.12 -16.14
CA GLU A 315 6.06 -6.10 -15.37
C GLU A 315 6.91 -5.44 -14.30
N HIS A 316 7.04 -6.13 -13.18
CA HIS A 316 7.86 -5.72 -12.05
C HIS A 316 9.10 -6.60 -11.98
N THR A 317 10.27 -5.98 -12.02
CA THR A 317 11.54 -6.64 -11.73
C THR A 317 11.99 -6.26 -10.31
N GLU A 318 13.07 -6.84 -9.82
CA GLU A 318 13.62 -6.49 -8.52
C GLU A 318 13.98 -5.00 -8.37
N ALA A 319 14.49 -4.37 -9.43
CA ALA A 319 15.03 -3.01 -9.40
C ALA A 319 14.16 -1.96 -10.07
N LEU A 320 13.34 -2.33 -11.07
CA LEU A 320 12.60 -1.39 -11.90
C LEU A 320 11.29 -1.98 -12.43
N HIS A 321 10.43 -1.11 -12.94
CA HIS A 321 9.21 -1.49 -13.66
C HIS A 321 9.46 -1.36 -15.16
N VAL A 322 8.98 -2.33 -15.93
CA VAL A 322 9.06 -2.31 -17.40
C VAL A 322 7.65 -2.28 -17.95
N VAL A 323 7.43 -1.43 -18.95
CA VAL A 323 6.16 -1.29 -19.64
C VAL A 323 6.40 -1.42 -21.15
N ASP A 324 5.75 -2.39 -21.78
CA ASP A 324 5.78 -2.63 -23.22
C ASP A 324 4.45 -2.19 -23.84
N VAL A 325 4.53 -1.46 -24.95
CA VAL A 325 3.36 -0.90 -25.66
C VAL A 325 3.05 -1.71 -26.89
N ASN A 326 1.82 -2.24 -26.96
CA ASN A 326 1.36 -3.09 -28.05
C ASN A 326 0.16 -2.48 -28.79
N SER A 327 0.21 -2.45 -30.13
CA SER A 327 -0.86 -1.91 -30.97
C SER A 327 -2.08 -2.83 -31.09
N GLY A 328 -1.95 -4.11 -30.74
CA GLY A 328 -3.01 -5.09 -30.93
C GLY A 328 -3.37 -5.31 -32.42
N ASN A 329 -4.59 -5.78 -32.66
CA ASN A 329 -5.08 -6.12 -34.01
C ASN A 329 -5.69 -4.90 -34.74
N ARG A 330 -5.05 -3.74 -34.70
CA ARG A 330 -5.55 -2.54 -35.40
C ARG A 330 -5.45 -2.69 -36.91
N THR A 331 -6.54 -2.40 -37.61
CA THR A 331 -6.55 -2.20 -39.05
C THR A 331 -5.80 -0.90 -39.40
N ARG A 332 -4.84 -0.99 -40.32
CA ARG A 332 -3.92 0.12 -40.70
C ARG A 332 -4.61 1.08 -41.65
N GLU A 333 -5.61 1.85 -41.21
CA GLU A 333 -6.31 2.81 -42.06
C GLU A 333 -5.50 4.09 -42.35
N LYS A 334 -4.52 4.45 -41.53
CA LYS A 334 -3.85 5.78 -41.54
C LYS A 334 -2.34 5.72 -41.71
N GLY A 335 -1.77 4.83 -42.41
CA GLY A 335 -0.31 4.73 -42.52
C GLY A 335 0.39 4.30 -41.20
N GLN A 336 1.58 3.75 -41.29
CA GLN A 336 2.29 3.12 -40.18
C GLN A 336 2.68 4.11 -39.07
N GLU A 337 3.26 5.28 -39.47
CA GLU A 337 3.74 6.32 -38.54
C GLU A 337 2.59 6.96 -37.74
N ALA A 338 1.53 7.39 -38.43
CA ALA A 338 0.36 8.00 -37.80
C ALA A 338 -0.35 7.03 -36.84
N ASN A 339 -0.34 5.71 -37.14
CA ASN A 339 -0.89 4.71 -36.26
C ASN A 339 0.00 4.49 -35.03
N ALA A 340 1.34 4.46 -35.21
CA ALA A 340 2.28 4.36 -34.08
C ALA A 340 2.13 5.55 -33.13
N LEU A 341 2.04 6.78 -33.66
CA LEU A 341 1.82 7.97 -32.85
C LEU A 341 0.50 7.92 -32.06
N ASP A 342 -0.63 7.57 -32.70
CA ASP A 342 -1.93 7.49 -31.99
C ASP A 342 -1.96 6.41 -30.89
N VAL A 343 -1.32 5.27 -31.13
CA VAL A 343 -1.15 4.22 -30.12
C VAL A 343 -0.29 4.71 -28.96
N ASN A 344 0.86 5.32 -29.26
CA ASN A 344 1.79 5.82 -28.25
C ASN A 344 1.20 6.95 -27.40
N LEU A 345 0.44 7.87 -28.00
CA LEU A 345 -0.26 8.92 -27.26
C LEU A 345 -1.32 8.33 -26.31
N GLY A 346 -2.08 7.33 -26.78
CA GLY A 346 -3.02 6.60 -25.93
C GLY A 346 -2.32 5.81 -24.81
N ALA A 347 -1.15 5.22 -25.11
CA ALA A 347 -0.31 4.56 -24.12
C ALA A 347 0.18 5.52 -23.04
N ALA A 348 0.60 6.74 -23.41
CA ALA A 348 1.02 7.77 -22.47
C ALA A 348 -0.13 8.23 -21.54
N ASP A 349 -1.35 8.33 -22.05
CA ASP A 349 -2.54 8.65 -21.25
C ASP A 349 -2.82 7.55 -20.23
N GLU A 350 -2.84 6.29 -20.67
CA GLU A 350 -3.11 5.15 -19.81
C GLU A 350 -1.97 4.90 -18.83
N LEU A 351 -0.70 5.03 -19.25
CA LEU A 351 0.44 4.85 -18.37
C LEU A 351 0.43 5.85 -17.20
N ALA A 352 0.17 7.13 -17.47
CA ALA A 352 0.06 8.14 -16.42
C ALA A 352 -1.04 7.78 -15.40
N ARG A 353 -2.17 7.22 -15.86
CA ARG A 353 -3.23 6.68 -15.02
C ARG A 353 -2.77 5.48 -14.21
N GLN A 354 -2.06 4.53 -14.83
CA GLN A 354 -1.57 3.32 -14.18
C GLN A 354 -0.51 3.61 -13.11
N LEU A 355 0.37 4.58 -13.33
CA LEU A 355 1.35 5.03 -12.33
C LEU A 355 0.66 5.54 -11.06
N ARG A 356 -0.46 6.26 -11.19
CA ARG A 356 -1.27 6.75 -10.07
C ARG A 356 -2.09 5.62 -9.44
N LEU A 357 -2.77 4.81 -10.25
CA LEU A 357 -3.67 3.75 -9.82
C LEU A 357 -2.94 2.68 -9.00
N ARG A 358 -1.77 2.24 -9.46
CA ARG A 358 -0.95 1.21 -8.80
C ARG A 358 0.06 1.79 -7.80
N ASP A 359 0.13 3.10 -7.66
CA ASP A 359 1.16 3.82 -6.90
C ASP A 359 2.59 3.36 -7.21
N MET A 360 2.86 3.14 -8.51
CA MET A 360 4.16 2.66 -8.98
C MET A 360 5.22 3.72 -8.75
N GLY A 361 6.28 3.37 -8.05
CA GLY A 361 7.39 4.29 -7.73
C GLY A 361 8.74 3.63 -7.92
N GLY A 362 9.77 4.43 -8.12
CA GLY A 362 11.11 4.00 -8.45
C GLY A 362 11.46 4.32 -9.90
N ILE A 363 12.16 3.43 -10.58
CA ILE A 363 12.54 3.58 -11.99
C ILE A 363 11.52 2.84 -12.86
N ILE A 364 10.97 3.51 -13.84
CA ILE A 364 10.04 2.95 -14.82
C ILE A 364 10.65 3.16 -16.21
N VAL A 365 10.76 2.09 -16.99
CA VAL A 365 11.23 2.10 -18.37
C VAL A 365 10.07 1.69 -19.26
N VAL A 366 9.79 2.52 -20.26
CA VAL A 366 8.67 2.33 -21.18
C VAL A 366 9.22 2.13 -22.58
N ASP A 367 8.84 1.03 -23.21
CA ASP A 367 9.16 0.72 -24.60
C ASP A 367 7.96 1.10 -25.47
N PHE A 368 8.08 2.24 -26.14
CA PHE A 368 7.07 2.76 -27.05
C PHE A 368 7.28 2.20 -28.46
N ILE A 369 6.20 2.13 -29.24
CA ILE A 369 6.29 1.72 -30.65
C ILE A 369 7.19 2.73 -31.38
N ASP A 370 8.10 2.19 -32.21
CA ASP A 370 9.06 2.99 -32.97
C ASP A 370 8.40 4.09 -33.83
N MET A 371 8.97 5.28 -33.74
CA MET A 371 8.58 6.47 -34.51
C MET A 371 9.81 7.09 -35.16
N HIS A 372 9.74 7.33 -36.46
CA HIS A 372 10.86 7.87 -37.23
C HIS A 372 10.96 9.40 -37.12
N LEU A 373 9.80 10.09 -37.06
CA LEU A 373 9.75 11.56 -37.02
C LEU A 373 10.14 12.09 -35.62
N ALA A 374 11.06 13.07 -35.61
CA ALA A 374 11.49 13.71 -34.37
C ALA A 374 10.34 14.50 -33.71
N GLU A 375 9.45 15.07 -34.53
CA GLU A 375 8.28 15.82 -34.07
C GLU A 375 7.31 14.92 -33.28
N ASP A 376 7.06 13.70 -33.76
CA ASP A 376 6.19 12.74 -33.12
C ASP A 376 6.76 12.25 -31.75
N ARG A 377 8.08 12.04 -31.69
CA ARG A 377 8.76 11.72 -30.41
C ARG A 377 8.67 12.87 -29.41
N GLN A 378 8.78 14.11 -29.88
CA GLN A 378 8.65 15.29 -29.03
C GLN A 378 7.20 15.45 -28.53
N LEU A 379 6.21 15.26 -29.42
CA LEU A 379 4.79 15.32 -29.08
C LEU A 379 4.42 14.26 -28.00
N LEU A 380 4.94 13.04 -28.13
CA LEU A 380 4.75 11.99 -27.14
C LEU A 380 5.35 12.39 -25.78
N TYR A 381 6.57 12.91 -25.76
CA TYR A 381 7.21 13.39 -24.53
C TYR A 381 6.40 14.51 -23.86
N GLU A 382 5.95 15.51 -24.62
CA GLU A 382 5.12 16.59 -24.10
C GLU A 382 3.78 16.10 -23.55
N ARG A 383 3.15 15.11 -24.24
CA ARG A 383 1.92 14.47 -23.78
C ARG A 383 2.12 13.78 -22.44
N MET A 384 3.20 13.01 -22.30
CA MET A 384 3.51 12.35 -21.03
C MET A 384 3.77 13.35 -19.91
N CYS A 385 4.56 14.40 -20.15
CA CYS A 385 4.81 15.47 -19.19
C CYS A 385 3.51 16.16 -18.75
N LYS A 386 2.60 16.44 -19.69
CA LYS A 386 1.30 17.06 -19.42
C LYS A 386 0.42 16.15 -18.54
N ASN A 387 0.35 14.87 -18.85
CA ASN A 387 -0.46 13.92 -18.10
C ASN A 387 0.05 13.74 -16.65
N MET A 388 1.37 13.75 -16.48
CA MET A 388 2.01 13.60 -15.16
C MET A 388 1.94 14.87 -14.29
N GLN A 389 1.53 16.03 -14.82
CA GLN A 389 1.31 17.23 -13.99
C GLN A 389 0.27 17.03 -12.91
N LYS A 390 -0.70 16.12 -13.12
CA LYS A 390 -1.72 15.77 -12.13
C LYS A 390 -1.21 14.85 -11.02
N ASP A 391 -0.05 14.22 -11.20
CA ASP A 391 0.53 13.33 -10.20
C ASP A 391 1.13 14.13 -9.03
N ARG A 392 0.76 13.75 -7.82
CA ARG A 392 1.26 14.39 -6.59
C ARG A 392 2.66 13.95 -6.22
N ALA A 393 3.07 12.75 -6.66
CA ALA A 393 4.41 12.25 -6.41
C ALA A 393 5.45 13.06 -7.19
N LYS A 394 6.60 13.29 -6.60
CA LYS A 394 7.72 13.90 -7.32
C LYS A 394 8.20 12.94 -8.39
N HIS A 395 8.28 13.40 -9.61
CA HIS A 395 8.71 12.60 -10.75
C HIS A 395 9.65 13.39 -11.67
N ASN A 396 10.40 12.67 -12.47
CA ASN A 396 11.22 13.21 -13.54
C ASN A 396 11.09 12.31 -14.76
N ILE A 397 10.90 12.90 -15.94
CA ILE A 397 10.69 12.19 -17.20
C ILE A 397 11.82 12.62 -18.13
N LEU A 398 12.53 11.65 -18.70
CA LEU A 398 13.54 11.90 -19.70
C LEU A 398 12.93 11.76 -21.11
N PRO A 399 13.37 12.57 -22.10
CA PRO A 399 12.96 12.40 -23.49
C PRO A 399 13.27 10.98 -23.99
N LEU A 400 12.59 10.57 -25.07
CA LEU A 400 12.84 9.28 -25.68
C LEU A 400 14.32 9.12 -26.07
N SER A 401 14.88 7.98 -25.72
CA SER A 401 16.23 7.59 -26.15
C SER A 401 16.26 7.32 -27.68
N LYS A 402 17.45 7.14 -28.24
CA LYS A 402 17.61 6.72 -29.64
C LYS A 402 16.99 5.34 -29.95
N PHE A 403 16.72 4.55 -28.91
CA PHE A 403 16.11 3.21 -28.99
C PHE A 403 14.60 3.20 -28.69
N GLY A 404 13.93 4.36 -28.73
CA GLY A 404 12.48 4.44 -28.45
C GLY A 404 12.09 4.35 -26.97
N LEU A 405 13.06 4.19 -26.04
CA LEU A 405 12.77 4.03 -24.63
C LEU A 405 12.57 5.37 -23.92
N MET A 406 11.50 5.47 -23.12
CA MET A 406 11.28 6.58 -22.19
C MET A 406 11.59 6.14 -20.76
N GLN A 407 12.33 6.95 -20.02
CA GLN A 407 12.68 6.67 -18.62
C GLN A 407 11.94 7.66 -17.72
N ILE A 408 11.28 7.12 -16.68
CA ILE A 408 10.54 7.89 -15.70
C ILE A 408 11.06 7.50 -14.32
N THR A 409 11.39 8.49 -13.50
CA THR A 409 11.63 8.27 -12.08
C THR A 409 10.50 8.88 -11.27
N ARG A 410 9.88 8.10 -10.38
CA ARG A 410 8.76 8.55 -9.54
C ARG A 410 9.06 8.22 -8.08
N GLN A 411 8.90 9.19 -7.19
CA GLN A 411 9.11 8.99 -5.76
C GLN A 411 8.10 7.96 -5.23
N ARG A 412 8.58 6.95 -4.49
CA ARG A 412 7.70 6.03 -3.75
C ARG A 412 7.05 6.79 -2.59
N VAL A 413 5.76 6.99 -2.67
CA VAL A 413 4.96 7.65 -1.61
C VAL A 413 4.42 6.60 -0.66
N ARG A 414 4.01 5.45 -1.20
CA ARG A 414 3.47 4.27 -0.49
C ARG A 414 4.07 3.00 -1.09
N PRO A 415 3.88 1.83 -0.46
CA PRO A 415 4.10 0.56 -1.13
C PRO A 415 3.29 0.51 -2.43
N ALA A 416 3.88 -0.02 -3.50
CA ALA A 416 3.12 -0.25 -4.73
C ALA A 416 1.91 -1.14 -4.41
N MET A 417 0.74 -0.75 -4.92
CA MET A 417 -0.47 -1.51 -4.70
C MET A 417 -0.51 -2.66 -5.71
N ASP A 418 -0.44 -3.86 -5.21
CA ASP A 418 -0.65 -5.09 -5.98
C ASP A 418 -1.95 -5.73 -5.52
N VAL A 419 -2.97 -5.64 -6.34
CA VAL A 419 -4.23 -6.34 -6.12
C VAL A 419 -4.15 -7.66 -6.86
N ASN A 420 -4.05 -8.75 -6.11
CA ASN A 420 -3.99 -10.09 -6.68
C ASN A 420 -5.34 -10.41 -7.31
N VAL A 421 -5.48 -10.16 -8.61
CA VAL A 421 -6.70 -10.43 -9.40
C VAL A 421 -6.72 -11.82 -10.03
N GLU A 422 -5.62 -12.57 -9.89
CA GLU A 422 -5.43 -13.90 -10.44
C GLU A 422 -5.04 -14.89 -9.34
N GLU A 423 -5.61 -16.07 -9.38
CA GLU A 423 -5.19 -17.18 -8.53
C GLU A 423 -4.20 -18.06 -9.30
N THR A 424 -3.21 -18.59 -8.59
CA THR A 424 -2.29 -19.56 -9.20
C THR A 424 -3.07 -20.77 -9.69
N CYS A 425 -2.95 -21.07 -10.99
CA CYS A 425 -3.65 -22.20 -11.58
C CYS A 425 -3.33 -23.50 -10.83
N PRO A 426 -4.31 -24.19 -10.23
CA PRO A 426 -4.07 -25.42 -9.46
C PRO A 426 -3.57 -26.59 -10.31
N THR A 427 -3.67 -26.48 -11.64
CA THR A 427 -3.25 -27.53 -12.56
C THR A 427 -1.76 -27.44 -12.92
N CYS A 428 -1.27 -26.23 -13.18
CA CYS A 428 0.11 -26.01 -13.64
C CYS A 428 0.99 -25.22 -12.63
N PHE A 429 0.42 -24.79 -11.49
CA PHE A 429 1.10 -23.94 -10.47
C PHE A 429 1.80 -22.72 -11.07
N GLY A 430 1.16 -22.06 -12.03
CA GLY A 430 1.67 -20.86 -12.68
C GLY A 430 2.65 -21.10 -13.84
N SER A 431 3.05 -22.33 -14.14
CA SER A 431 3.99 -22.63 -15.24
C SER A 431 3.40 -22.45 -16.64
N GLY A 432 2.07 -22.34 -16.77
CA GLY A 432 1.35 -22.29 -18.05
C GLY A 432 1.46 -23.55 -18.90
N LYS A 433 2.24 -24.54 -18.48
CA LYS A 433 2.47 -25.80 -19.20
C LYS A 433 2.26 -27.00 -18.29
N ILE A 434 1.67 -28.05 -18.79
CA ILE A 434 1.56 -29.36 -18.14
C ILE A 434 2.23 -30.44 -19.01
N LYS A 435 2.78 -31.47 -18.38
CA LYS A 435 3.28 -32.63 -19.12
C LYS A 435 2.12 -33.28 -19.88
N SER A 436 2.42 -33.97 -21.00
CA SER A 436 1.38 -34.68 -21.76
C SER A 436 0.69 -35.71 -20.87
N SER A 437 -0.64 -35.65 -20.82
CA SER A 437 -1.47 -36.60 -20.06
C SER A 437 -1.70 -37.92 -20.76
N ILE A 438 -1.35 -38.04 -22.06
CA ILE A 438 -1.66 -39.20 -22.92
C ILE A 438 -1.08 -40.50 -22.36
N LEU A 439 0.13 -40.47 -21.83
CA LEU A 439 0.82 -41.67 -21.30
C LEU A 439 0.81 -41.73 -19.76
N PHE A 440 0.08 -40.84 -19.09
CA PHE A 440 0.16 -40.76 -17.64
C PHE A 440 -0.40 -42.00 -16.93
N THR A 441 -1.51 -42.52 -17.40
CA THR A 441 -2.08 -43.76 -16.87
C THR A 441 -1.18 -44.97 -17.07
N ASP A 442 -0.48 -45.04 -18.20
CA ASP A 442 0.48 -46.12 -18.49
C ASP A 442 1.75 -45.98 -17.63
N GLN A 443 2.16 -44.75 -17.33
CA GLN A 443 3.23 -44.49 -16.37
C GLN A 443 2.86 -44.92 -14.96
N LEU A 444 1.64 -44.60 -14.51
CA LEU A 444 1.14 -45.07 -13.21
C LEU A 444 1.06 -46.60 -13.18
N GLU A 445 0.57 -47.23 -14.21
CA GLU A 445 0.49 -48.71 -14.27
C GLU A 445 1.90 -49.34 -14.19
N ARG A 446 2.88 -48.80 -14.90
CA ARG A 446 4.28 -49.27 -14.82
C ARG A 446 4.86 -49.11 -13.41
N LYS A 447 4.54 -48.02 -12.71
CA LYS A 447 4.98 -47.82 -11.32
C LYS A 447 4.30 -48.81 -10.38
N ILE A 448 3.01 -49.06 -10.56
CA ILE A 448 2.26 -50.10 -9.82
C ILE A 448 2.88 -51.49 -10.07
N ASP A 449 3.17 -51.82 -11.33
CA ASP A 449 3.82 -53.07 -11.69
C ASP A 449 5.17 -53.25 -10.98
N ARG A 450 6.00 -52.20 -10.98
CA ARG A 450 7.29 -52.19 -10.27
C ARG A 450 7.12 -52.40 -8.78
N LEU A 451 6.15 -51.69 -8.13
CA LEU A 451 5.87 -51.82 -6.71
C LEU A 451 5.48 -53.27 -6.33
N VAL A 452 4.54 -53.83 -7.09
CA VAL A 452 3.98 -55.16 -6.74
C VAL A 452 4.94 -56.27 -7.13
N ASN A 453 5.46 -56.28 -8.38
CA ASN A 453 6.18 -57.44 -8.93
C ASN A 453 7.71 -57.36 -8.70
N LYS A 454 8.31 -56.16 -8.58
CA LYS A 454 9.75 -56.02 -8.35
C LYS A 454 10.10 -55.74 -6.89
N ILE A 455 9.35 -54.87 -6.21
CA ILE A 455 9.63 -54.49 -4.83
C ILE A 455 8.85 -55.38 -3.83
N GLY A 456 7.76 -56.01 -4.26
CA GLY A 456 6.97 -56.91 -3.41
C GLY A 456 5.95 -56.24 -2.51
N VAL A 457 5.72 -54.90 -2.67
CA VAL A 457 4.75 -54.14 -1.88
C VAL A 457 3.35 -54.36 -2.45
N LYS A 458 2.57 -55.23 -1.79
CA LYS A 458 1.20 -55.57 -2.24
C LYS A 458 0.11 -54.70 -1.63
N LYS A 459 0.41 -53.95 -0.56
CA LYS A 459 -0.55 -53.05 0.11
C LYS A 459 0.00 -51.62 0.11
N PHE A 460 -0.65 -50.72 -0.62
CA PHE A 460 -0.26 -49.31 -0.75
C PHE A 460 -1.44 -48.42 -1.09
N THR A 461 -1.26 -47.12 -0.92
CA THR A 461 -2.21 -46.09 -1.30
C THR A 461 -1.57 -45.18 -2.35
N LEU A 462 -2.25 -44.98 -3.46
CA LEU A 462 -1.88 -44.03 -4.51
C LEU A 462 -2.69 -42.75 -4.34
N TYR A 463 -2.03 -41.67 -4.05
CA TYR A 463 -2.60 -40.32 -4.05
C TYR A 463 -2.38 -39.67 -5.41
N VAL A 464 -3.43 -39.08 -5.96
CA VAL A 464 -3.44 -38.38 -7.26
C VAL A 464 -4.36 -37.16 -7.19
N ASN A 465 -4.21 -36.25 -8.14
CA ASN A 465 -5.11 -35.12 -8.27
C ASN A 465 -6.59 -35.58 -8.41
N PRO A 466 -7.57 -34.81 -7.86
CA PRO A 466 -9.00 -35.18 -7.91
C PRO A 466 -9.53 -35.52 -9.30
N TYR A 467 -9.11 -34.79 -10.34
CA TYR A 467 -9.52 -35.09 -11.73
C TYR A 467 -8.98 -36.42 -12.21
N VAL A 468 -7.74 -36.75 -11.89
CA VAL A 468 -7.12 -38.04 -12.22
C VAL A 468 -7.76 -39.18 -11.44
N ALA A 469 -8.05 -38.97 -10.14
CA ALA A 469 -8.76 -39.96 -9.34
C ALA A 469 -10.16 -40.25 -9.91
N ALA A 470 -10.90 -39.20 -10.31
CA ALA A 470 -12.20 -39.35 -10.95
C ALA A 470 -12.09 -40.16 -12.27
N PHE A 471 -11.08 -39.87 -13.09
CA PHE A 471 -10.83 -40.58 -14.34
C PHE A 471 -10.51 -42.07 -14.09
N ILE A 472 -9.60 -42.38 -13.16
CA ILE A 472 -9.18 -43.73 -12.81
C ILE A 472 -10.37 -44.57 -12.25
N ASN A 473 -11.27 -43.92 -11.51
CA ASN A 473 -12.44 -44.55 -10.91
C ASN A 473 -13.69 -44.58 -11.83
N LYS A 474 -13.63 -43.95 -13.00
CA LYS A 474 -14.79 -43.84 -13.92
C LYS A 474 -15.20 -45.14 -14.53
N GLY A 475 -16.52 -45.42 -14.54
CA GLY A 475 -17.14 -46.53 -15.24
C GLY A 475 -17.25 -47.83 -14.43
N PHE A 476 -18.05 -48.78 -14.94
CA PHE A 476 -18.35 -50.07 -14.28
C PHE A 476 -17.11 -50.96 -14.17
N ILE A 477 -16.26 -50.97 -15.22
CA ILE A 477 -14.94 -51.62 -15.25
C ILE A 477 -13.90 -50.48 -15.28
N SER A 478 -13.71 -49.82 -14.11
CA SER A 478 -12.77 -48.70 -13.99
C SER A 478 -11.31 -49.16 -14.15
N LEU A 479 -10.39 -48.23 -14.49
CA LEU A 479 -8.95 -48.48 -14.54
C LEU A 479 -8.44 -49.05 -13.21
N LYS A 480 -8.93 -48.53 -12.08
CA LYS A 480 -8.64 -49.06 -10.75
C LYS A 480 -8.99 -50.55 -10.64
N ARG A 481 -10.17 -50.94 -11.08
CA ARG A 481 -10.58 -52.36 -11.06
C ARG A 481 -9.72 -53.22 -11.96
N LYS A 482 -9.39 -52.73 -13.17
CA LYS A 482 -8.46 -53.45 -14.08
C LYS A 482 -7.10 -53.70 -13.44
N TRP A 483 -6.56 -52.68 -12.79
CA TRP A 483 -5.30 -52.81 -12.07
C TRP A 483 -5.42 -53.71 -10.84
N GLN A 484 -6.53 -53.66 -10.09
CA GLN A 484 -6.78 -54.56 -8.97
C GLN A 484 -6.88 -56.04 -9.41
N PHE A 485 -7.51 -56.31 -10.53
CA PHE A 485 -7.53 -57.68 -11.08
C PHE A 485 -6.13 -58.14 -11.52
N LYS A 486 -5.30 -57.27 -12.03
CA LYS A 486 -3.96 -57.60 -12.53
C LYS A 486 -2.90 -57.69 -11.42
N TYR A 487 -2.96 -56.80 -10.44
CA TYR A 487 -1.92 -56.63 -9.41
C TYR A 487 -2.40 -56.99 -8.00
N GLY A 488 -3.66 -57.32 -7.81
CA GLY A 488 -4.24 -57.62 -6.50
C GLY A 488 -5.06 -56.49 -5.92
N PHE A 489 -5.96 -56.84 -4.98
CA PHE A 489 -6.91 -55.88 -4.36
C PHE A 489 -6.32 -55.10 -3.17
N GLY A 490 -5.01 -55.14 -2.95
CA GLY A 490 -4.36 -54.60 -1.79
C GLY A 490 -4.12 -53.09 -1.82
N PHE A 491 -4.52 -52.35 -2.87
CA PHE A 491 -4.27 -50.91 -2.96
C PHE A 491 -5.52 -50.06 -3.20
N ASN A 492 -5.41 -48.82 -2.82
CA ASN A 492 -6.44 -47.79 -3.02
C ASN A 492 -5.93 -46.60 -3.82
N VAL A 493 -6.86 -45.90 -4.50
CA VAL A 493 -6.59 -44.62 -5.18
C VAL A 493 -7.40 -43.56 -4.48
N ILE A 494 -6.73 -42.55 -3.94
CA ILE A 494 -7.32 -41.46 -3.14
C ILE A 494 -7.02 -40.12 -3.82
N ALA A 495 -8.04 -39.24 -3.84
CA ALA A 495 -7.90 -37.87 -4.35
C ALA A 495 -7.18 -36.95 -3.34
N SER A 496 -6.18 -36.21 -3.79
CA SER A 496 -5.50 -35.20 -3.00
C SER A 496 -5.48 -33.84 -3.73
N GLN A 497 -6.04 -32.82 -3.11
CA GLN A 497 -6.01 -31.45 -3.64
C GLN A 497 -4.61 -30.79 -3.58
N LYS A 498 -3.70 -31.39 -2.83
CA LYS A 498 -2.32 -30.89 -2.69
C LYS A 498 -1.44 -31.22 -3.88
N LEU A 499 -1.86 -32.17 -4.72
CA LEU A 499 -1.08 -32.63 -5.86
C LEU A 499 -1.48 -31.91 -7.15
N ALA A 500 -0.49 -31.51 -7.95
CA ALA A 500 -0.71 -30.99 -9.30
C ALA A 500 -1.34 -32.06 -10.20
N PHE A 501 -1.91 -31.64 -11.37
CA PHE A 501 -2.72 -32.49 -12.24
C PHE A 501 -2.08 -33.85 -12.59
N LEU A 502 -0.76 -33.88 -12.84
CA LEU A 502 -0.02 -35.10 -13.16
C LEU A 502 0.99 -35.52 -12.09
N GLN A 503 0.81 -35.05 -10.87
CA GLN A 503 1.59 -35.52 -9.72
C GLN A 503 0.89 -36.70 -9.06
N TYR A 504 1.69 -37.59 -8.49
CA TYR A 504 1.23 -38.73 -7.74
C TYR A 504 2.22 -39.08 -6.65
N GLU A 505 1.72 -39.72 -5.60
CA GLU A 505 2.50 -40.19 -4.46
C GLU A 505 2.01 -41.60 -4.07
N PHE A 506 2.96 -42.45 -3.72
CA PHE A 506 2.68 -43.80 -3.19
C PHE A 506 3.06 -43.84 -1.72
N TYR A 507 2.17 -44.41 -0.92
CA TYR A 507 2.39 -44.67 0.50
C TYR A 507 2.12 -46.15 0.79
N ASP A 508 2.91 -46.74 1.70
CA ASP A 508 2.68 -48.09 2.15
C ASP A 508 1.50 -48.20 3.14
N LYS A 509 1.26 -49.41 3.69
CA LYS A 509 0.22 -49.65 4.70
C LYS A 509 0.43 -48.87 6.01
N ASP A 510 1.68 -48.48 6.33
CA ASP A 510 2.08 -47.78 7.55
C ASP A 510 2.19 -46.26 7.31
N ASN A 511 1.68 -45.80 6.16
CA ASN A 511 1.66 -44.41 5.71
C ASN A 511 3.08 -43.78 5.51
N LEU A 512 4.05 -44.62 5.18
CA LEU A 512 5.39 -44.18 4.81
C LEU A 512 5.44 -43.92 3.30
N TYR A 513 6.05 -42.80 2.91
CA TYR A 513 6.21 -42.42 1.49
C TYR A 513 7.14 -43.38 0.76
N LEU A 514 6.68 -43.90 -0.37
CA LEU A 514 7.46 -44.77 -1.24
C LEU A 514 8.06 -43.98 -2.37
N ASP A 515 9.36 -43.68 -2.28
CA ASP A 515 10.08 -42.97 -3.32
C ASP A 515 10.21 -43.82 -4.60
N MET A 516 9.61 -43.34 -5.67
CA MET A 516 9.58 -43.99 -6.98
C MET A 516 10.43 -43.23 -8.01
N GLN A 517 11.46 -42.50 -7.59
CA GLN A 517 12.38 -41.81 -8.51
C GLN A 517 13.01 -42.80 -9.49
N GLU A 518 13.10 -42.37 -10.74
CA GLU A 518 13.77 -43.16 -11.78
C GLU A 518 15.27 -43.14 -11.50
N GLU A 519 15.88 -44.30 -11.28
CA GLU A 519 17.31 -44.44 -11.53
C GLU A 519 17.53 -44.01 -12.98
N GLN A 520 18.28 -42.94 -13.17
CA GLN A 520 18.78 -42.56 -14.50
C GLN A 520 19.50 -43.78 -15.06
N GLU A 521 18.93 -44.39 -16.09
CA GLU A 521 19.66 -45.34 -16.88
C GLU A 521 20.92 -44.62 -17.41
N THR A 522 22.03 -44.89 -16.75
CA THR A 522 23.35 -44.60 -17.28
C THR A 522 23.51 -45.41 -18.57
N LYS A 523 23.40 -44.71 -19.71
CA LYS A 523 23.94 -45.21 -20.99
C LYS A 523 25.41 -44.88 -21.08
#